data_0924e15ddadf65fe2378b1bf8fe0c453
#
_entry.id   0924e15ddadf65fe2378b1bf8fe0c453
#
_cell.length_a   1.000
_cell.length_b   1.000
_cell.length_c   1.000
_cell.angle_alpha   90.00
_cell.angle_beta   90.00
_cell.angle_gamma   90.00
#
_symmetry.space_group_name_H-M   'P 1'
#
loop_
_entity.id
_entity.type
_entity.pdbx_description
1 polymer ?
#
loop_
_entity_poly.entity_id
_entity_poly.type
_entity_poly.pdbx_seq_one_letter_code
_entity_poly.pdbx_strand_id
1 'polypeptide(L)'
;HVTGVQTCALPICAVLEIGSRRGGSARIMMDALAQNGDTNRSFFCVDPYGNIDLEITNINASTYYSDKYEIKGDPKSKEETLPAKFDYTNNMRNRIVPSLYYYAFNLGFNFSFFFLEDTEFFKRYADGVPVYDEEKKIENKFALVFFDGPHTNQAVIDEMAYFMDKAPIGSMWVFDDIWMYDHDMIENDYLFTNGFKTVARGNIKASYVKES
;
A
#
# COMPACT_ATOMS: atom_id res chain seq x y z
N HIS A 1 16.20 11.25 -9.27
CA HIS A 1 16.98 10.03 -9.53
C HIS A 1 17.10 9.26 -8.21
N VAL A 2 16.24 8.27 -7.99
CA VAL A 2 16.45 7.25 -6.94
C VAL A 2 17.38 6.21 -7.56
N THR A 3 18.67 6.52 -7.58
CA THR A 3 19.70 5.56 -7.93
C THR A 3 20.06 4.80 -6.66
N GLY A 4 19.74 3.51 -6.60
CA GLY A 4 20.31 2.63 -5.61
C GLY A 4 19.35 1.87 -4.71
N VAL A 5 18.17 1.46 -5.20
CA VAL A 5 17.56 0.28 -4.61
C VAL A 5 18.37 -0.90 -5.12
N GLN A 6 19.37 -1.33 -4.34
CA GLN A 6 19.93 -2.65 -4.53
C GLN A 6 18.78 -3.62 -4.35
N THR A 7 18.27 -4.13 -5.46
CA THR A 7 17.31 -5.23 -5.44
C THR A 7 17.97 -6.35 -4.66
N CYS A 8 17.38 -6.63 -3.52
CA CYS A 8 17.81 -7.70 -2.64
C CYS A 8 18.00 -8.97 -3.46
N ALA A 9 19.16 -9.59 -3.39
CA ALA A 9 19.43 -10.93 -3.91
C ALA A 9 18.69 -12.00 -3.09
N LEU A 10 17.47 -11.67 -2.65
CA LEU A 10 16.58 -12.58 -1.92
C LEU A 10 15.74 -13.36 -2.91
N PRO A 11 15.30 -14.57 -2.54
CA PRO A 11 14.31 -15.30 -3.31
C PRO A 11 13.15 -14.37 -3.66
N ILE A 12 12.53 -14.61 -4.78
CA ILE A 12 11.47 -13.78 -5.39
C ILE A 12 10.38 -13.52 -4.34
N CYS A 13 10.44 -12.35 -3.68
CA CYS A 13 9.45 -11.92 -2.70
C CYS A 13 8.40 -11.07 -3.39
N ALA A 14 7.15 -11.16 -2.96
CA ALA A 14 6.04 -10.41 -3.54
C ALA A 14 6.13 -8.90 -3.27
N VAL A 15 5.38 -8.15 -4.04
CA VAL A 15 5.06 -6.73 -3.83
C VAL A 15 3.59 -6.61 -3.50
N LEU A 16 3.22 -5.77 -2.55
CA LEU A 16 1.82 -5.57 -2.17
C LEU A 16 1.52 -4.09 -1.94
N GLU A 17 0.37 -3.66 -2.44
CA GLU A 17 -0.23 -2.35 -2.18
C GLU A 17 -1.56 -2.53 -1.45
N ILE A 18 -1.75 -1.81 -0.35
CA ILE A 18 -3.04 -1.62 0.33
C ILE A 18 -3.57 -0.25 -0.06
N GLY A 19 -4.83 -0.18 -0.54
CA GLY A 19 -5.43 1.07 -0.97
C GLY A 19 -5.01 1.46 -2.39
N SER A 20 -5.51 0.78 -3.38
CA SER A 20 -5.09 1.01 -4.78
C SER A 20 -5.83 2.13 -5.48
N ARG A 21 -7.01 2.51 -5.01
CA ARG A 21 -7.85 3.58 -5.55
C ARG A 21 -7.85 3.65 -7.09
N ARG A 22 -7.11 4.58 -7.69
CA ARG A 22 -6.99 4.75 -9.15
C ARG A 22 -5.84 3.95 -9.77
N GLY A 23 -5.10 3.19 -8.99
CA GLY A 23 -3.98 2.36 -9.44
C GLY A 23 -2.76 3.15 -9.90
N GLY A 24 -2.62 4.41 -9.47
CA GLY A 24 -1.49 5.25 -9.86
C GLY A 24 -0.17 4.78 -9.26
N SER A 25 -0.15 4.54 -7.95
CA SER A 25 1.00 4.02 -7.20
C SER A 25 1.40 2.62 -7.66
N ALA A 26 0.41 1.72 -7.87
CA ALA A 26 0.67 0.39 -8.43
C ALA A 26 1.42 0.46 -9.75
N ARG A 27 0.99 1.32 -10.68
CA ARG A 27 1.66 1.50 -11.98
C ARG A 27 3.07 2.03 -11.84
N ILE A 28 3.28 3.04 -10.99
CA ILE A 28 4.62 3.61 -10.73
C ILE A 28 5.55 2.54 -10.16
N MET A 29 5.07 1.71 -9.24
CA MET A 29 5.86 0.61 -8.68
C MET A 29 6.17 -0.46 -9.74
N MET A 30 5.20 -0.86 -10.55
CA MET A 30 5.42 -1.81 -11.66
C MET A 30 6.43 -1.27 -12.67
N ASP A 31 6.34 0.02 -13.04
CA ASP A 31 7.30 0.65 -13.95
C ASP A 31 8.72 0.65 -13.39
N ALA A 32 8.86 1.01 -12.11
CA ALA A 32 10.17 1.03 -11.45
C ALA A 32 10.79 -0.36 -11.36
N LEU A 33 10.00 -1.38 -11.04
CA LEU A 33 10.45 -2.77 -11.01
C LEU A 33 10.82 -3.26 -12.42
N ALA A 34 10.01 -2.97 -13.43
CA ALA A 34 10.27 -3.36 -14.81
C ALA A 34 11.55 -2.71 -15.37
N GLN A 35 11.78 -1.43 -15.06
CA GLN A 35 13.03 -0.73 -15.44
C GLN A 35 14.27 -1.37 -14.78
N ASN A 36 14.11 -2.02 -13.64
CA ASN A 36 15.19 -2.76 -12.98
C ASN A 36 15.28 -4.24 -13.42
N GLY A 37 14.43 -4.68 -14.36
CA GLY A 37 14.38 -6.07 -14.83
C GLY A 37 13.76 -7.04 -13.79
N ASP A 38 12.98 -6.56 -12.85
CA ASP A 38 12.45 -7.30 -11.72
C ASP A 38 10.93 -7.52 -11.84
N THR A 39 10.53 -8.17 -12.95
CA THR A 39 9.11 -8.43 -13.28
C THR A 39 8.64 -9.84 -12.92
N ASN A 40 9.52 -10.71 -12.48
CA ASN A 40 9.21 -12.11 -12.12
C ASN A 40 8.61 -12.25 -10.72
N ARG A 41 8.19 -11.14 -10.10
CA ARG A 41 7.56 -11.10 -8.78
C ARG A 41 6.04 -11.14 -8.89
N SER A 42 5.40 -11.73 -7.89
CA SER A 42 3.97 -11.55 -7.69
C SER A 42 3.70 -10.12 -7.23
N PHE A 43 2.72 -9.46 -7.85
CA PHE A 43 2.28 -8.12 -7.49
C PHE A 43 0.82 -8.16 -7.06
N PHE A 44 0.54 -7.74 -5.83
CA PHE A 44 -0.78 -7.78 -5.22
C PHE A 44 -1.31 -6.38 -4.94
N CYS A 45 -2.58 -6.15 -5.24
CA CYS A 45 -3.33 -4.99 -4.81
C CYS A 45 -4.52 -5.42 -3.95
N VAL A 46 -4.76 -4.70 -2.86
CA VAL A 46 -5.88 -4.92 -1.94
C VAL A 46 -6.67 -3.63 -1.84
N ASP A 47 -7.95 -3.66 -2.23
CA ASP A 47 -8.85 -2.51 -2.13
C ASP A 47 -10.31 -2.99 -2.23
N PRO A 48 -11.19 -2.70 -1.27
CA PRO A 48 -12.56 -3.19 -1.25
C PRO A 48 -13.45 -2.51 -2.30
N TYR A 49 -13.14 -1.33 -2.82
CA TYR A 49 -13.98 -0.49 -3.69
C TYR A 49 -15.44 -0.49 -3.20
N GLY A 50 -16.41 -0.08 -3.89
CA GLY A 50 -17.81 0.03 -3.54
C GLY A 50 -18.42 -0.92 -2.46
N ASN A 51 -17.58 -1.71 -1.78
CA ASN A 51 -17.95 -2.54 -0.64
C ASN A 51 -17.69 -1.83 0.71
N ILE A 52 -17.18 -0.59 0.70
CA ILE A 52 -16.95 0.23 1.90
C ILE A 52 -18.17 1.12 2.13
N ASP A 53 -18.56 1.28 3.40
CA ASP A 53 -19.47 2.35 3.81
C ASP A 53 -18.71 3.69 3.84
N LEU A 54 -18.76 4.40 2.72
CA LEU A 54 -18.07 5.68 2.54
C LEU A 54 -18.57 6.79 3.47
N GLU A 55 -19.77 6.67 4.06
CA GLU A 55 -20.26 7.65 5.03
C GLU A 55 -19.42 7.60 6.32
N ILE A 56 -19.06 6.41 6.76
CA ILE A 56 -18.21 6.23 7.96
C ILE A 56 -16.79 6.74 7.69
N THR A 57 -16.21 6.40 6.55
CA THR A 57 -14.84 6.84 6.21
C THR A 57 -14.75 8.36 6.00
N ASN A 58 -15.74 8.98 5.37
CA ASN A 58 -15.75 10.43 5.16
C ASN A 58 -15.95 11.23 6.45
N ILE A 59 -16.76 10.75 7.38
CA ILE A 59 -16.96 11.41 8.68
C ILE A 59 -15.67 11.35 9.49
N ASN A 60 -15.02 10.23 9.53
CA ASN A 60 -13.76 10.05 10.26
C ASN A 60 -12.61 10.85 9.63
N ALA A 61 -12.50 10.87 8.32
CA ALA A 61 -11.51 11.66 7.61
C ALA A 61 -11.74 13.16 7.82
N SER A 62 -12.96 13.67 7.64
CA SER A 62 -13.25 15.10 7.78
C SER A 62 -13.07 15.59 9.22
N THR A 63 -13.43 14.80 10.23
CA THR A 63 -13.26 15.15 11.65
C THR A 63 -11.77 15.13 12.02
N TYR A 64 -11.02 14.15 11.54
CA TYR A 64 -9.59 14.07 11.78
C TYR A 64 -8.83 15.22 11.11
N TYR A 65 -9.21 15.61 9.89
CA TYR A 65 -8.63 16.74 9.16
C TYR A 65 -8.90 18.09 9.83
N SER A 66 -10.10 18.29 10.39
CA SER A 66 -10.48 19.58 11.00
C SER A 66 -9.80 19.83 12.34
N ASP A 67 -9.54 18.78 13.12
CA ASP A 67 -9.11 18.92 14.51
C ASP A 67 -7.58 18.94 14.68
N LYS A 68 -6.84 18.33 13.78
CA LYS A 68 -5.38 18.20 13.90
C LYS A 68 -4.58 19.09 12.96
N TYR A 69 -5.15 19.50 11.83
CA TYR A 69 -4.47 20.34 10.83
C TYR A 69 -5.38 21.47 10.37
N GLU A 70 -5.23 22.63 10.99
CA GLU A 70 -5.70 23.89 10.39
C GLU A 70 -4.94 24.12 9.08
N ILE A 71 -5.42 23.61 7.97
CA ILE A 71 -4.90 23.95 6.65
C ILE A 71 -5.37 25.37 6.37
N LYS A 72 -4.61 26.33 6.87
CA LYS A 72 -4.85 27.75 6.61
C LYS A 72 -4.62 28.01 5.13
N GLY A 73 -5.71 28.23 4.40
CA GLY A 73 -5.66 28.90 3.12
C GLY A 73 -5.85 28.03 1.87
N ASP A 74 -6.26 26.76 1.96
CA ASP A 74 -6.67 26.02 0.77
C ASP A 74 -8.21 26.01 0.63
N PRO A 75 -8.78 26.82 -0.27
CA PRO A 75 -10.22 26.84 -0.51
C PRO A 75 -10.75 25.54 -1.12
N LYS A 76 -9.89 24.65 -1.58
CA LYS A 76 -10.25 23.33 -2.14
C LYS A 76 -10.60 22.30 -1.07
N SER A 77 -10.15 22.46 0.17
CA SER A 77 -10.39 21.50 1.24
C SER A 77 -11.86 21.30 1.63
N LYS A 78 -12.72 22.26 1.32
CA LYS A 78 -14.17 22.16 1.62
C LYS A 78 -15.01 21.59 0.49
N GLU A 79 -14.54 21.63 -0.75
CA GLU A 79 -15.26 21.09 -1.91
C GLU A 79 -14.77 19.69 -2.33
N GLU A 80 -13.57 19.30 -1.96
CA GLU A 80 -13.01 17.98 -2.31
C GLU A 80 -13.53 16.81 -1.47
N THR A 81 -14.33 17.05 -0.45
CA THR A 81 -15.05 15.96 0.24
C THR A 81 -16.15 15.30 -0.62
N LEU A 82 -16.58 15.94 -1.69
CA LEU A 82 -17.54 15.37 -2.66
C LEU A 82 -16.93 14.33 -3.64
N PRO A 83 -15.70 14.45 -4.12
CA PRO A 83 -15.11 13.48 -5.05
C PRO A 83 -14.92 12.08 -4.47
N ALA A 84 -14.70 11.93 -3.18
CA ALA A 84 -14.46 10.62 -2.55
C ALA A 84 -15.64 9.66 -2.75
N LYS A 85 -16.89 10.16 -2.71
CA LYS A 85 -18.09 9.36 -2.99
C LYS A 85 -18.11 8.75 -4.41
N PHE A 86 -17.43 9.37 -5.36
CA PHE A 86 -17.36 8.89 -6.74
C PHE A 86 -16.15 8.01 -7.02
N ASP A 87 -15.12 8.09 -6.17
CA ASP A 87 -13.84 7.44 -6.40
C ASP A 87 -13.81 5.95 -6.00
N TYR A 88 -14.71 5.50 -5.11
CA TYR A 88 -14.77 4.11 -4.63
C TYR A 88 -15.99 3.35 -5.15
N THR A 89 -16.52 3.73 -6.31
CA THR A 89 -17.67 3.09 -6.90
C THR A 89 -17.31 1.80 -7.65
N ASN A 90 -18.30 0.90 -7.79
CA ASN A 90 -18.19 -0.26 -8.67
C ASN A 90 -17.85 0.12 -10.11
N ASN A 91 -18.26 1.31 -10.57
CA ASN A 91 -17.92 1.81 -11.90
C ASN A 91 -16.42 2.09 -12.01
N MET A 92 -15.81 2.71 -11.00
CA MET A 92 -14.37 2.90 -10.96
C MET A 92 -13.63 1.56 -10.95
N ARG A 93 -14.00 0.64 -10.05
CA ARG A 93 -13.46 -0.70 -10.01
C ARG A 93 -13.44 -1.36 -11.39
N ASN A 94 -14.59 -1.35 -12.08
CA ASN A 94 -14.74 -1.98 -13.39
C ASN A 94 -13.88 -1.35 -14.50
N ARG A 95 -13.40 -0.15 -14.29
CA ARG A 95 -12.48 0.54 -15.22
C ARG A 95 -11.00 0.36 -14.84
N ILE A 96 -10.69 0.49 -13.55
CA ILE A 96 -9.32 0.50 -13.07
C ILE A 96 -8.72 -0.91 -13.03
N VAL A 97 -9.45 -1.87 -12.46
CA VAL A 97 -8.89 -3.21 -12.25
C VAL A 97 -8.53 -3.93 -13.56
N PRO A 98 -9.39 -3.96 -14.60
CA PRO A 98 -8.98 -4.53 -15.89
C PRO A 98 -7.78 -3.81 -16.51
N SER A 99 -7.69 -2.50 -16.31
CA SER A 99 -6.57 -1.70 -16.79
C SER A 99 -5.25 -2.04 -16.07
N LEU A 100 -5.30 -2.34 -14.76
CA LEU A 100 -4.13 -2.81 -14.00
C LEU A 100 -3.70 -4.21 -14.45
N TYR A 101 -4.64 -5.13 -14.65
CA TYR A 101 -4.34 -6.47 -15.19
C TYR A 101 -3.67 -6.39 -16.55
N TYR A 102 -4.20 -5.57 -17.46
CA TYR A 102 -3.62 -5.38 -18.78
C TYR A 102 -2.21 -4.77 -18.70
N TYR A 103 -2.03 -3.79 -17.80
CA TYR A 103 -0.75 -3.13 -17.59
C TYR A 103 0.31 -4.11 -17.04
N ALA A 104 -0.03 -4.83 -15.99
CA ALA A 104 0.82 -5.84 -15.38
C ALA A 104 1.21 -6.95 -16.37
N PHE A 105 0.23 -7.43 -17.16
CA PHE A 105 0.48 -8.44 -18.20
C PHE A 105 1.50 -7.97 -19.22
N ASN A 106 1.39 -6.73 -19.71
CA ASN A 106 2.34 -6.19 -20.70
C ASN A 106 3.76 -6.02 -20.15
N LEU A 107 3.90 -5.86 -18.82
CA LEU A 107 5.21 -5.78 -18.15
C LEU A 107 5.74 -7.15 -17.70
N GLY A 108 4.94 -8.21 -17.76
CA GLY A 108 5.30 -9.56 -17.37
C GLY A 108 5.14 -9.90 -15.89
N PHE A 109 4.31 -9.13 -15.13
CA PHE A 109 4.02 -9.43 -13.73
C PHE A 109 2.96 -10.51 -13.58
N ASN A 110 3.13 -11.38 -12.58
CA ASN A 110 2.04 -12.18 -12.04
C ASN A 110 1.24 -11.27 -11.07
N PHE A 111 0.09 -10.76 -11.55
CA PHE A 111 -0.71 -9.75 -10.86
C PHE A 111 -2.01 -10.34 -10.33
N SER A 112 -2.36 -10.00 -9.08
CA SER A 112 -3.66 -10.32 -8.50
C SER A 112 -4.24 -9.12 -7.75
N PHE A 113 -5.55 -8.92 -7.92
CA PHE A 113 -6.31 -7.89 -7.23
C PHE A 113 -7.32 -8.51 -6.26
N PHE A 114 -7.32 -8.07 -5.01
CA PHE A 114 -8.19 -8.56 -3.94
C PHE A 114 -9.22 -7.50 -3.56
N PHE A 115 -10.50 -7.80 -3.79
CA PHE A 115 -11.62 -6.94 -3.40
C PHE A 115 -12.00 -7.19 -1.94
N LEU A 116 -11.10 -6.84 -1.05
CA LEU A 116 -11.21 -7.06 0.39
C LEU A 116 -10.77 -5.80 1.14
N GLU A 117 -11.32 -5.61 2.31
CA GLU A 117 -10.69 -4.74 3.30
C GLU A 117 -9.35 -5.38 3.74
N ASP A 118 -8.42 -4.55 4.20
CA ASP A 118 -7.11 -4.97 4.69
C ASP A 118 -7.23 -6.05 5.78
N THR A 119 -8.08 -5.82 6.79
CA THR A 119 -8.34 -6.75 7.88
C THR A 119 -8.92 -8.08 7.43
N GLU A 120 -9.78 -8.09 6.39
CA GLU A 120 -10.27 -9.32 5.79
C GLU A 120 -9.17 -10.05 5.01
N PHE A 121 -8.34 -9.31 4.29
CA PHE A 121 -7.20 -9.86 3.58
C PHE A 121 -6.23 -10.53 4.55
N PHE A 122 -5.86 -9.87 5.64
CA PHE A 122 -4.95 -10.41 6.66
C PHE A 122 -5.50 -11.69 7.30
N LYS A 123 -6.80 -11.71 7.60
CA LYS A 123 -7.46 -12.89 8.16
C LYS A 123 -7.50 -14.06 7.20
N ARG A 124 -7.76 -13.82 5.91
CA ARG A 124 -7.86 -14.89 4.89
C ARG A 124 -6.51 -15.45 4.49
N TYR A 125 -5.48 -14.60 4.47
CA TYR A 125 -4.14 -14.92 3.98
C TYR A 125 -3.08 -14.85 5.09
N ALA A 126 -3.44 -15.24 6.32
CA ALA A 126 -2.54 -15.19 7.47
C ALA A 126 -1.21 -15.94 7.19
N ASP A 127 -1.27 -17.09 6.51
CA ASP A 127 -0.11 -17.90 6.16
C ASP A 127 0.55 -17.50 4.82
N GLY A 128 0.01 -16.51 4.14
CA GLY A 128 0.46 -16.02 2.83
C GLY A 128 -0.56 -16.21 1.72
N VAL A 129 -0.26 -15.63 0.56
CA VAL A 129 -1.15 -15.58 -0.60
C VAL A 129 -0.87 -16.74 -1.54
N PRO A 130 -1.86 -17.59 -1.86
CA PRO A 130 -1.68 -18.63 -2.86
C PRO A 130 -1.58 -18.02 -4.26
N VAL A 131 -0.56 -18.39 -4.98
CA VAL A 131 -0.34 -18.02 -6.38
C VAL A 131 -0.34 -19.27 -7.22
N TYR A 132 -1.07 -19.24 -8.31
CA TYR A 132 -1.16 -20.32 -9.27
C TYR A 132 -0.50 -19.88 -10.57
N ASP A 133 0.62 -20.51 -10.85
CA ASP A 133 1.38 -20.36 -12.07
C ASP A 133 1.58 -21.75 -12.67
N GLU A 134 2.79 -22.18 -13.03
CA GLU A 134 3.06 -23.57 -13.39
C GLU A 134 2.77 -24.52 -12.23
N GLU A 135 3.11 -24.09 -11.01
CA GLU A 135 2.80 -24.80 -9.76
C GLU A 135 2.16 -23.85 -8.74
N LYS A 136 1.36 -24.40 -7.82
CA LYS A 136 0.84 -23.63 -6.69
C LYS A 136 1.97 -23.33 -5.70
N LYS A 137 2.17 -22.04 -5.43
CA LYS A 137 3.08 -21.57 -4.37
C LYS A 137 2.34 -20.66 -3.38
N ILE A 138 2.91 -20.48 -2.20
CA ILE A 138 2.42 -19.54 -1.18
C ILE A 138 3.43 -18.41 -1.06
N GLU A 139 3.01 -17.20 -1.43
CA GLU A 139 3.80 -16.00 -1.24
C GLU A 139 3.56 -15.47 0.18
N ASN A 140 4.54 -15.63 1.05
CA ASN A 140 4.48 -15.19 2.44
C ASN A 140 5.64 -14.27 2.83
N LYS A 141 6.41 -13.80 1.87
CA LYS A 141 7.45 -12.78 2.04
C LYS A 141 7.24 -11.64 1.05
N PHE A 142 7.42 -10.42 1.54
CA PHE A 142 7.17 -9.21 0.76
C PHE A 142 8.42 -8.35 0.70
N ALA A 143 8.91 -8.09 -0.50
CA ALA A 143 10.06 -7.22 -0.73
C ALA A 143 9.68 -5.74 -0.67
N LEU A 144 8.45 -5.42 -1.03
CA LEU A 144 7.90 -4.08 -0.99
C LEU A 144 6.45 -4.13 -0.52
N VAL A 145 6.11 -3.30 0.46
CA VAL A 145 4.73 -3.05 0.89
C VAL A 145 4.47 -1.54 0.83
N PHE A 146 3.38 -1.18 0.16
CA PHE A 146 2.89 0.19 0.08
C PHE A 146 1.61 0.30 0.92
N PHE A 147 1.65 1.12 1.97
CA PHE A 147 0.58 1.35 2.92
C PHE A 147 -0.17 2.64 2.55
N ASP A 148 -1.34 2.51 1.97
CA ASP A 148 -2.26 3.59 1.55
C ASP A 148 -3.71 3.19 1.87
N GLY A 149 -3.89 2.47 2.97
CA GLY A 149 -5.16 1.97 3.48
C GLY A 149 -5.86 2.97 4.40
N PRO A 150 -6.54 2.51 5.47
CA PRO A 150 -7.16 3.39 6.45
C PRO A 150 -6.09 4.17 7.23
N HIS A 151 -6.17 5.51 7.19
CA HIS A 151 -5.16 6.41 7.78
C HIS A 151 -5.46 6.70 9.26
N THR A 152 -5.51 5.65 10.09
CA THR A 152 -5.56 5.77 11.57
C THR A 152 -4.36 5.08 12.18
N ASN A 153 -3.93 5.52 13.36
CA ASN A 153 -2.80 4.88 14.07
C ASN A 153 -3.01 3.37 14.21
N GLN A 154 -4.20 2.95 14.63
CA GLN A 154 -4.49 1.53 14.87
C GLN A 154 -4.47 0.72 13.58
N ALA A 155 -5.07 1.22 12.50
CA ALA A 155 -5.08 0.51 11.23
C ALA A 155 -3.66 0.31 10.69
N VAL A 156 -2.83 1.36 10.72
CA VAL A 156 -1.42 1.26 10.28
C VAL A 156 -0.63 0.28 11.15
N ILE A 157 -0.87 0.25 12.48
CA ILE A 157 -0.25 -0.73 13.38
C ILE A 157 -0.68 -2.16 13.02
N ASP A 158 -1.97 -2.39 12.76
CA ASP A 158 -2.50 -3.70 12.42
C ASP A 158 -1.96 -4.18 11.06
N GLU A 159 -1.88 -3.28 10.08
CA GLU A 159 -1.24 -3.55 8.78
C GLU A 159 0.23 -3.95 8.96
N MET A 160 1.01 -3.16 9.69
CA MET A 160 2.42 -3.47 9.96
C MET A 160 2.58 -4.80 10.71
N ALA A 161 1.71 -5.09 11.68
CA ALA A 161 1.76 -6.33 12.45
C ALA A 161 1.62 -7.57 11.54
N TYR A 162 0.75 -7.51 10.52
CA TYR A 162 0.63 -8.59 9.54
C TYR A 162 1.90 -8.82 8.73
N PHE A 163 2.62 -7.75 8.35
CA PHE A 163 3.81 -7.86 7.51
C PHE A 163 5.12 -8.03 8.28
N MET A 164 5.15 -7.84 9.59
CA MET A 164 6.37 -7.75 10.37
C MET A 164 7.26 -9.01 10.27
N ASP A 165 6.66 -10.19 10.38
CA ASP A 165 7.34 -11.48 10.23
C ASP A 165 7.52 -11.90 8.76
N LYS A 166 6.85 -11.21 7.84
CA LYS A 166 6.86 -11.44 6.40
C LYS A 166 7.81 -10.50 5.64
N ALA A 167 8.45 -9.56 6.35
CA ALA A 167 9.42 -8.63 5.81
C ALA A 167 10.85 -9.18 6.00
N PRO A 168 11.50 -9.72 4.98
CA PRO A 168 12.91 -10.10 5.06
C PRO A 168 13.81 -8.86 5.15
N ILE A 169 15.06 -9.04 5.61
CA ILE A 169 16.08 -7.98 5.56
C ILE A 169 16.20 -7.47 4.12
N GLY A 170 16.25 -6.16 3.94
CA GLY A 170 16.25 -5.48 2.65
C GLY A 170 14.86 -5.19 2.09
N SER A 171 13.77 -5.65 2.73
CA SER A 171 12.43 -5.24 2.31
C SER A 171 12.19 -3.76 2.55
N MET A 172 11.41 -3.15 1.66
CA MET A 172 11.06 -1.74 1.70
C MET A 172 9.59 -1.57 2.07
N TRP A 173 9.32 -0.67 3.00
CA TRP A 173 7.98 -0.24 3.35
C TRP A 173 7.80 1.23 2.98
N VAL A 174 6.70 1.55 2.32
CA VAL A 174 6.35 2.91 1.91
C VAL A 174 4.99 3.26 2.49
N PHE A 175 4.91 4.36 3.20
CA PHE A 175 3.69 4.89 3.82
C PHE A 175 3.24 6.14 3.07
N ASP A 176 1.96 6.18 2.70
CA ASP A 176 1.29 7.36 2.15
C ASP A 176 0.55 8.13 3.24
N ASP A 177 0.22 9.37 2.93
CA ASP A 177 -0.58 10.26 3.78
C ASP A 177 -0.16 10.29 5.26
N ILE A 178 1.17 10.25 5.52
CA ILE A 178 1.77 10.18 6.88
C ILE A 178 1.37 11.35 7.79
N TRP A 179 0.79 12.39 7.25
CA TRP A 179 0.28 13.55 7.97
C TRP A 179 -1.13 13.32 8.56
N MET A 180 -1.81 12.23 8.18
CA MET A 180 -3.16 11.89 8.64
C MET A 180 -3.20 11.17 9.99
N TYR A 181 -2.08 10.64 10.43
CA TYR A 181 -1.94 9.88 11.68
C TYR A 181 -0.61 10.21 12.37
N ASP A 182 -0.39 9.72 13.59
CA ASP A 182 0.84 9.96 14.33
C ASP A 182 1.99 9.10 13.81
N HIS A 183 2.54 9.53 12.67
CA HIS A 183 3.63 8.79 12.02
C HIS A 183 4.95 8.83 12.81
N ASP A 184 5.16 9.83 13.65
CA ASP A 184 6.35 9.90 14.51
C ASP A 184 6.31 8.78 15.57
N MET A 185 5.15 8.50 16.12
CA MET A 185 4.95 7.35 17.02
C MET A 185 5.15 6.03 16.26
N ILE A 186 4.59 5.88 15.05
CA ILE A 186 4.79 4.69 14.20
C ILE A 186 6.29 4.46 13.92
N GLU A 187 7.01 5.52 13.55
CA GLU A 187 8.44 5.45 13.25
C GLU A 187 9.26 5.03 14.49
N ASN A 188 9.06 5.69 15.62
CA ASN A 188 9.88 5.49 16.81
C ASN A 188 9.55 4.19 17.57
N ASP A 189 8.25 3.89 17.73
CA ASP A 189 7.81 2.80 18.60
C ASP A 189 7.69 1.47 17.87
N TYR A 190 7.53 1.50 16.54
CA TYR A 190 7.34 0.27 15.76
C TYR A 190 8.43 0.04 14.70
N LEU A 191 8.74 1.01 13.85
CA LEU A 191 9.67 0.76 12.75
C LEU A 191 11.12 0.62 13.24
N PHE A 192 11.62 1.59 13.97
CA PHE A 192 13.01 1.54 14.45
C PHE A 192 13.27 0.40 15.42
N THR A 193 12.30 0.07 16.27
CA THR A 193 12.40 -1.05 17.21
C THR A 193 12.40 -2.42 16.53
N ASN A 194 11.92 -2.51 15.29
CA ASN A 194 11.89 -3.73 14.47
C ASN A 194 12.93 -3.74 13.34
N GLY A 195 13.97 -2.92 13.46
CA GLY A 195 15.13 -2.95 12.57
C GLY A 195 14.93 -2.24 11.23
N PHE A 196 13.93 -1.40 11.12
CA PHE A 196 13.75 -0.54 9.94
C PHE A 196 14.55 0.76 10.09
N LYS A 197 14.99 1.29 8.96
CA LYS A 197 15.69 2.57 8.87
C LYS A 197 15.05 3.43 7.79
N THR A 198 14.95 4.71 8.06
CA THR A 198 14.42 5.70 7.12
C THR A 198 15.29 5.80 5.89
N VAL A 199 14.70 5.63 4.71
CA VAL A 199 15.32 5.86 3.41
C VAL A 199 15.03 7.26 2.93
N ALA A 200 13.77 7.66 2.99
CA ALA A 200 13.32 9.00 2.64
C ALA A 200 12.06 9.35 3.42
N ARG A 201 11.93 10.62 3.82
CA ARG A 201 10.73 11.14 4.46
C ARG A 201 10.43 12.55 3.96
N GLY A 202 9.23 12.73 3.45
CA GLY A 202 8.64 14.01 3.08
C GLY A 202 7.47 14.36 3.99
N ASN A 203 6.65 15.32 3.54
CA ASN A 203 5.46 15.73 4.30
C ASN A 203 4.26 14.79 4.13
N ILE A 204 4.23 14.03 3.03
CA ILE A 204 3.11 13.17 2.65
C ILE A 204 3.51 11.70 2.74
N LYS A 205 4.73 11.36 2.31
CA LYS A 205 5.19 9.97 2.22
C LYS A 205 6.49 9.76 2.99
N ALA A 206 6.63 8.54 3.52
CA ALA A 206 7.89 8.08 4.08
C ALA A 206 8.21 6.66 3.59
N SER A 207 9.49 6.33 3.48
CA SER A 207 9.96 5.01 3.09
C SER A 207 11.07 4.52 4.00
N TYR A 208 11.04 3.22 4.27
CA TYR A 208 11.93 2.54 5.20
C TYR A 208 12.46 1.25 4.60
N VAL A 209 13.66 0.88 4.98
CA VAL A 209 14.26 -0.42 4.64
C VAL A 209 14.52 -1.20 5.91
N LYS A 210 14.26 -2.51 5.90
CA LYS A 210 14.59 -3.42 7.00
C LYS A 210 16.06 -3.80 6.95
N GLU A 211 16.83 -3.47 7.99
CA GLU A 211 18.27 -3.74 8.07
C GLU A 211 18.60 -4.91 9.01
N SER A 212 17.70 -5.24 9.95
CA SER A 212 17.93 -6.32 10.94
C SER A 212 16.60 -6.99 11.38
#